data_3871129e00f5171148f5f6c030a60760
#
_entry.id   3871129e00f5171148f5f6c030a60760
#
_cell.length_a   1.000
_cell.length_b   1.000
_cell.length_c   1.000
_cell.angle_alpha   90.00
_cell.angle_beta   90.00
_cell.angle_gamma   90.00
#
_symmetry.space_group_name_H-M   'P 1'
#
loop_
_entity.id
_entity.type
_entity.pdbx_description
1 polymer ?
#
loop_
_entity_poly.entity_id
_entity_poly.type
_entity_poly.pdbx_seq_one_letter_code
_entity_poly.pdbx_strand_id
1 'polypeptide(L)'
;LMKYLRNHHHITVKSNQAQSLRNIGYYHGYKGYRFIRTPNQRIPFSSLDEVIALNKFDMQLKTTIYPKVMFIENALKSYVIEAVLHDCHSENLDTIFNKSITDYKSYTPGSQQYHKQYAKRMTLKGKINNALLRDYSNKKQTVNHFFNADQPIPVWAIFESLTLGEFGTFFACSNSNVKLKTSSILHFPSNLDTDGKITEFIIYAIKDLRNAV
;
A
#
# COMPACT_ATOMS: atom_id res chain seq x y z
N LEU A 1 11.55 33.69 6.92
CA LEU A 1 10.45 32.75 7.23
C LEU A 1 9.81 33.09 8.58
N MET A 2 10.58 33.28 9.67
CA MET A 2 10.04 33.67 10.99
C MET A 2 9.23 34.97 10.94
N LYS A 3 9.76 36.04 10.28
CA LYS A 3 9.02 37.29 10.06
C LYS A 3 7.71 37.05 9.27
N TYR A 4 7.75 36.16 8.27
CA TYR A 4 6.57 35.82 7.47
C TYR A 4 5.49 35.16 8.32
N LEU A 5 5.85 34.18 9.17
CA LEU A 5 4.90 33.54 10.08
C LEU A 5 4.28 34.53 11.07
N ARG A 6 5.06 35.46 11.62
CA ARG A 6 4.55 36.50 12.53
C ARG A 6 3.60 37.48 11.83
N ASN A 7 4.00 37.98 10.65
CA ASN A 7 3.31 39.09 10.00
C ASN A 7 2.08 38.62 9.18
N HIS A 8 2.16 37.46 8.52
CA HIS A 8 1.10 36.98 7.64
C HIS A 8 0.23 35.86 8.23
N HIS A 9 0.73 35.17 9.23
CA HIS A 9 -0.01 34.08 9.88
C HIS A 9 -0.31 34.35 11.34
N HIS A 10 0.16 35.46 11.89
CA HIS A 10 -0.03 35.90 13.28
C HIS A 10 0.40 34.87 14.32
N ILE A 11 1.46 34.09 14.00
CA ILE A 11 1.98 33.02 14.84
C ILE A 11 3.18 33.54 15.62
N THR A 12 3.14 33.39 16.94
CA THR A 12 4.27 33.71 17.79
C THR A 12 5.45 32.76 17.52
N VAL A 13 6.60 33.32 17.15
CA VAL A 13 7.85 32.57 16.89
C VAL A 13 8.97 33.19 17.70
N LYS A 14 9.59 32.42 18.58
CA LYS A 14 10.73 32.83 19.40
C LYS A 14 12.03 32.79 18.59
N SER A 15 13.00 33.64 18.93
CA SER A 15 14.29 33.71 18.21
C SER A 15 15.06 32.40 18.22
N ASN A 16 15.02 31.66 19.34
CA ASN A 16 15.67 30.36 19.51
C ASN A 16 15.00 29.22 18.73
N GLN A 17 13.84 29.44 18.11
CA GLN A 17 13.12 28.42 17.35
C GLN A 17 13.49 28.39 15.85
N ALA A 18 14.45 29.22 15.41
CA ALA A 18 14.85 29.29 14.02
C ALA A 18 15.29 27.92 13.46
N GLN A 19 16.05 27.15 14.24
CA GLN A 19 16.50 25.82 13.82
C GLN A 19 15.36 24.80 13.78
N SER A 20 14.48 24.82 14.77
CA SER A 20 13.28 23.94 14.76
C SER A 20 12.39 24.21 13.55
N LEU A 21 12.19 25.48 13.19
CA LEU A 21 11.42 25.84 12.01
C LEU A 21 12.09 25.38 10.70
N ARG A 22 13.42 25.39 10.62
CA ARG A 22 14.17 24.86 9.47
C ARG A 22 14.02 23.34 9.37
N ASN A 23 14.12 22.63 10.49
CA ASN A 23 14.03 21.17 10.53
C ASN A 23 12.62 20.66 10.17
N ILE A 24 11.58 21.31 10.72
CA ILE A 24 10.18 20.94 10.46
C ILE A 24 9.76 21.39 9.06
N GLY A 25 10.26 22.53 8.59
CA GLY A 25 9.93 23.14 7.31
C GLY A 25 8.58 23.87 7.31
N TYR A 26 8.46 24.82 6.39
CA TYR A 26 7.24 25.60 6.25
C TYR A 26 6.12 24.83 5.53
N TYR A 27 6.45 24.12 4.44
CA TYR A 27 5.46 23.43 3.63
C TYR A 27 5.04 22.09 4.24
N HIS A 28 5.99 21.26 4.64
CA HIS A 28 5.72 19.94 5.20
C HIS A 28 5.27 20.01 6.67
N GLY A 29 5.86 20.93 7.44
CA GLY A 29 5.50 21.15 8.83
C GLY A 29 4.28 22.08 8.98
N TYR A 30 4.51 23.39 9.02
CA TYR A 30 3.43 24.33 9.33
C TYR A 30 2.23 24.24 8.39
N LYS A 31 2.44 24.30 7.06
CA LYS A 31 1.33 24.18 6.10
C LYS A 31 0.70 22.78 6.10
N GLY A 32 1.52 21.72 6.21
CA GLY A 32 1.03 20.36 6.24
C GLY A 32 0.08 20.09 7.40
N TYR A 33 0.42 20.56 8.58
CA TYR A 33 -0.43 20.39 9.78
C TYR A 33 -1.59 21.39 9.88
N ARG A 34 -1.54 22.51 9.15
CA ARG A 34 -2.53 23.56 9.26
C ARG A 34 -3.93 23.16 8.80
N PHE A 35 -4.02 22.24 7.83
CA PHE A 35 -5.28 21.89 7.19
C PHE A 35 -5.79 20.53 7.66
N ILE A 36 -7.07 20.46 8.02
CA ILE A 36 -7.78 19.22 8.32
C ILE A 36 -8.74 18.94 7.16
N ARG A 37 -8.42 17.97 6.31
CA ARG A 37 -9.23 17.50 5.16
C ARG A 37 -9.48 18.54 4.05
N THR A 38 -9.92 19.73 4.39
CA THR A 38 -10.29 20.77 3.41
C THR A 38 -9.56 22.08 3.65
N PRO A 39 -9.37 22.94 2.62
CA PRO A 39 -8.73 24.24 2.77
C PRO A 39 -9.42 25.18 3.76
N ASN A 40 -10.70 24.96 4.05
CA ASN A 40 -11.48 25.78 4.95
C ASN A 40 -11.40 25.33 6.42
N GLN A 41 -10.99 24.10 6.65
CA GLN A 41 -10.80 23.54 8.01
C GLN A 41 -9.34 23.72 8.42
N ARG A 42 -9.06 24.72 9.23
CA ARG A 42 -7.70 25.07 9.66
C ARG A 42 -7.55 24.89 11.15
N ILE A 43 -6.42 24.32 11.57
CA ILE A 43 -6.02 24.34 12.98
C ILE A 43 -5.55 25.76 13.29
N PRO A 44 -6.14 26.44 14.28
CA PRO A 44 -5.81 27.82 14.62
C PRO A 44 -4.55 27.87 15.50
N PHE A 45 -3.38 27.59 14.92
CA PHE A 45 -2.11 27.72 15.65
C PHE A 45 -1.88 29.18 16.07
N SER A 46 -1.57 29.40 17.33
CA SER A 46 -1.18 30.67 17.92
C SER A 46 0.34 30.83 18.04
N SER A 47 1.06 29.72 18.15
CA SER A 47 2.50 29.70 18.36
C SER A 47 3.20 28.59 17.56
N LEU A 48 4.51 28.78 17.29
CA LEU A 48 5.34 27.72 16.72
C LEU A 48 5.55 26.56 17.70
N ASP A 49 5.42 26.79 19.00
CA ASP A 49 5.49 25.72 19.99
C ASP A 49 4.42 24.66 19.77
N GLU A 50 3.21 25.05 19.38
CA GLU A 50 2.10 24.12 19.06
C GLU A 50 2.41 23.30 17.81
N VAL A 51 2.99 23.90 16.77
CA VAL A 51 3.42 23.19 15.56
C VAL A 51 4.53 22.18 15.88
N ILE A 52 5.47 22.57 16.72
CA ILE A 52 6.57 21.68 17.18
C ILE A 52 5.99 20.50 17.98
N ALA A 53 5.05 20.77 18.88
CA ALA A 53 4.40 19.73 19.68
C ALA A 53 3.64 18.72 18.80
N LEU A 54 2.87 19.22 17.82
CA LEU A 54 2.15 18.37 16.88
C LEU A 54 3.10 17.54 16.00
N ASN A 55 4.20 18.14 15.52
CA ASN A 55 5.21 17.39 14.77
C ASN A 55 5.86 16.28 15.61
N LYS A 56 6.17 16.54 16.88
CA LYS A 56 6.71 15.52 17.79
C LYS A 56 5.70 14.38 17.99
N PHE A 57 4.44 14.71 18.21
CA PHE A 57 3.37 13.71 18.32
C PHE A 57 3.23 12.85 17.07
N ASP A 58 3.17 13.48 15.88
CA ASP A 58 3.09 12.80 14.60
C ASP A 58 4.27 11.83 14.39
N MET A 59 5.50 12.28 14.70
CA MET A 59 6.70 11.45 14.60
C MET A 59 6.68 10.27 15.57
N GLN A 60 6.20 10.46 16.81
CA GLN A 60 6.04 9.37 17.78
C GLN A 60 4.99 8.36 17.32
N LEU A 61 3.84 8.85 16.82
CA LEU A 61 2.78 8.01 16.27
C LEU A 61 3.30 7.16 15.09
N LYS A 62 4.00 7.78 14.14
CA LYS A 62 4.63 7.08 13.01
C LYS A 62 5.62 6.02 13.46
N THR A 63 6.50 6.35 14.40
CA THR A 63 7.48 5.41 14.95
C THR A 63 6.81 4.19 15.60
N THR A 64 5.65 4.39 16.23
CA THR A 64 4.89 3.31 16.87
C THR A 64 4.14 2.43 15.86
N ILE A 65 3.55 3.05 14.83
CA ILE A 65 2.68 2.36 13.86
C ILE A 65 3.48 1.70 12.75
N TYR A 66 4.51 2.37 12.20
CA TYR A 66 5.22 1.91 10.99
C TYR A 66 5.75 0.47 11.08
N PRO A 67 6.43 0.03 12.16
CA PRO A 67 6.90 -1.35 12.26
C PRO A 67 5.77 -2.37 12.24
N LYS A 68 4.62 -2.03 12.82
CA LYS A 68 3.43 -2.90 12.83
C LYS A 68 2.82 -3.01 11.45
N VAL A 69 2.75 -1.91 10.71
CA VAL A 69 2.27 -1.90 9.32
C VAL A 69 3.16 -2.75 8.43
N MET A 70 4.49 -2.64 8.56
CA MET A 70 5.44 -3.47 7.81
C MET A 70 5.29 -4.96 8.13
N PHE A 71 5.09 -5.30 9.41
CA PHE A 71 4.84 -6.69 9.81
C PHE A 71 3.55 -7.23 9.18
N ILE A 72 2.46 -6.45 9.23
CA ILE A 72 1.16 -6.83 8.66
C ILE A 72 1.26 -6.97 7.13
N GLU A 73 1.96 -6.06 6.45
CA GLU A 73 2.20 -6.15 5.00
C GLU A 73 2.86 -7.48 4.63
N ASN A 74 3.93 -7.84 5.32
CA ASN A 74 4.65 -9.09 5.06
C ASN A 74 3.78 -10.32 5.36
N ALA A 75 3.04 -10.30 6.46
CA ALA A 75 2.12 -11.38 6.82
C ALA A 75 1.02 -11.56 5.77
N LEU A 76 0.39 -10.47 5.31
CA LEU A 76 -0.63 -10.51 4.27
C LEU A 76 -0.10 -11.08 2.95
N LYS A 77 1.10 -10.67 2.54
CA LYS A 77 1.76 -11.23 1.34
C LYS A 77 1.98 -12.73 1.49
N SER A 78 2.48 -13.19 2.63
CA SER A 78 2.72 -14.62 2.89
C SER A 78 1.42 -15.43 2.87
N TYR A 79 0.35 -14.94 3.48
CA TYR A 79 -0.96 -15.61 3.51
C TYR A 79 -1.59 -15.71 2.11
N VAL A 80 -1.46 -14.69 1.29
CA VAL A 80 -1.95 -14.74 -0.10
C VAL A 80 -1.10 -15.69 -0.94
N ILE A 81 0.23 -15.74 -0.75
CA ILE A 81 1.09 -16.74 -1.40
C ILE A 81 0.62 -18.15 -1.05
N GLU A 82 0.42 -18.45 0.23
CA GLU A 82 -0.07 -19.74 0.69
C GLU A 82 -1.41 -20.11 0.05
N ALA A 83 -2.36 -19.17 0.02
CA ALA A 83 -3.67 -19.38 -0.61
C ALA A 83 -3.57 -19.64 -2.11
N VAL A 84 -2.70 -18.92 -2.83
CA VAL A 84 -2.45 -19.10 -4.27
C VAL A 84 -1.82 -20.46 -4.55
N LEU A 85 -0.79 -20.83 -3.79
CA LEU A 85 -0.13 -22.13 -3.95
C LEU A 85 -1.08 -23.29 -3.66
N HIS A 86 -1.96 -23.14 -2.67
CA HIS A 86 -3.00 -24.12 -2.37
C HIS A 86 -4.01 -24.27 -3.52
N ASP A 87 -4.38 -23.16 -4.20
CA ASP A 87 -5.38 -23.16 -5.29
C ASP A 87 -4.81 -23.71 -6.61
N CYS A 88 -3.61 -23.31 -6.99
CA CYS A 88 -3.05 -23.65 -8.32
C CYS A 88 -1.99 -24.75 -8.30
N HIS A 89 -1.44 -25.12 -7.15
CA HIS A 89 -0.32 -26.08 -6.98
C HIS A 89 0.90 -25.74 -7.85
N SER A 90 1.21 -24.44 -8.02
CA SER A 90 2.31 -23.97 -8.85
C SER A 90 2.80 -22.60 -8.40
N GLU A 91 4.11 -22.39 -8.43
CA GLU A 91 4.73 -21.09 -8.21
C GLU A 91 4.84 -20.26 -9.50
N ASN A 92 4.59 -20.88 -10.65
CA ASN A 92 4.76 -20.24 -11.96
C ASN A 92 3.66 -19.18 -12.21
N LEU A 93 4.08 -17.97 -12.59
CA LEU A 93 3.18 -16.83 -12.80
C LEU A 93 2.11 -17.09 -13.84
N ASP A 94 2.45 -17.70 -14.99
CA ASP A 94 1.47 -17.96 -16.06
C ASP A 94 0.42 -18.97 -15.62
N THR A 95 0.82 -20.01 -14.87
CA THR A 95 -0.12 -20.95 -14.26
C THR A 95 -1.04 -20.27 -13.28
N ILE A 96 -0.50 -19.40 -12.41
CA ILE A 96 -1.29 -18.62 -11.44
C ILE A 96 -2.28 -17.69 -12.17
N PHE A 97 -1.84 -16.98 -13.21
CA PHE A 97 -2.73 -16.12 -13.99
C PHE A 97 -3.87 -16.88 -14.65
N ASN A 98 -3.64 -18.11 -15.09
CA ASN A 98 -4.66 -18.91 -15.77
C ASN A 98 -5.63 -19.60 -14.80
N LYS A 99 -5.17 -19.97 -13.59
CA LYS A 99 -5.97 -20.71 -12.61
C LYS A 99 -6.53 -19.81 -11.51
N SER A 100 -5.72 -18.96 -10.92
CA SER A 100 -6.05 -18.24 -9.70
C SER A 100 -6.45 -16.78 -9.93
N ILE A 101 -5.91 -16.08 -10.96
CA ILE A 101 -6.25 -14.69 -11.28
C ILE A 101 -7.43 -14.64 -12.26
N THR A 102 -8.57 -15.13 -11.81
CA THR A 102 -9.73 -15.40 -12.67
C THR A 102 -11.04 -14.84 -12.11
N ASP A 103 -11.01 -13.84 -11.22
CA ASP A 103 -12.21 -13.19 -10.65
C ASP A 103 -13.21 -12.73 -11.75
N TYR A 104 -12.71 -12.26 -12.90
CA TYR A 104 -13.54 -11.86 -14.02
C TYR A 104 -14.50 -12.96 -14.52
N LYS A 105 -14.17 -14.25 -14.29
CA LYS A 105 -15.00 -15.39 -14.70
C LYS A 105 -16.27 -15.56 -13.84
N SER A 106 -16.35 -14.86 -12.69
CA SER A 106 -17.57 -14.83 -11.87
C SER A 106 -18.68 -13.96 -12.48
N TYR A 107 -18.38 -13.22 -13.54
CA TYR A 107 -19.32 -12.35 -14.24
C TYR A 107 -19.72 -12.95 -15.61
N THR A 108 -20.92 -12.62 -16.07
CA THR A 108 -21.41 -13.05 -17.39
C THR A 108 -20.49 -12.56 -18.50
N PRO A 109 -19.97 -13.45 -19.37
CA PRO A 109 -19.11 -13.05 -20.49
C PRO A 109 -19.76 -11.97 -21.35
N GLY A 110 -18.98 -10.93 -21.71
CA GLY A 110 -19.48 -9.80 -22.49
C GLY A 110 -20.19 -8.72 -21.69
N SER A 111 -20.50 -8.93 -20.40
CA SER A 111 -21.07 -7.89 -19.55
C SER A 111 -20.07 -6.77 -19.24
N GLN A 112 -20.57 -5.58 -18.88
CA GLN A 112 -19.74 -4.45 -18.49
C GLN A 112 -18.81 -4.82 -17.31
N GLN A 113 -19.29 -5.59 -16.34
CA GLN A 113 -18.52 -6.03 -15.19
C GLN A 113 -17.41 -7.01 -15.60
N TYR A 114 -17.72 -7.96 -16.49
CA TYR A 114 -16.72 -8.86 -17.07
C TYR A 114 -15.58 -8.08 -17.73
N HIS A 115 -15.92 -7.13 -18.63
CA HIS A 115 -14.91 -6.31 -19.30
C HIS A 115 -14.08 -5.48 -18.31
N LYS A 116 -14.70 -4.89 -17.30
CA LYS A 116 -14.02 -4.11 -16.26
C LYS A 116 -13.01 -4.97 -15.48
N GLN A 117 -13.41 -6.15 -15.04
CA GLN A 117 -12.53 -7.05 -14.27
C GLN A 117 -11.44 -7.68 -15.15
N TYR A 118 -11.76 -8.00 -16.40
CA TYR A 118 -10.75 -8.47 -17.34
C TYR A 118 -9.70 -7.38 -17.64
N ALA A 119 -10.12 -6.15 -17.86
CA ALA A 119 -9.20 -5.01 -18.03
C ALA A 119 -8.31 -4.79 -16.78
N LYS A 120 -8.88 -4.95 -15.58
CA LYS A 120 -8.11 -4.89 -14.32
C LYS A 120 -7.03 -5.98 -14.27
N ARG A 121 -7.36 -7.20 -14.69
CA ARG A 121 -6.40 -8.32 -14.82
C ARG A 121 -5.29 -8.02 -15.82
N MET A 122 -5.61 -7.47 -17.00
CA MET A 122 -4.61 -7.08 -18.00
C MET A 122 -3.68 -5.98 -17.49
N THR A 123 -4.25 -4.99 -16.82
CA THR A 123 -3.48 -3.92 -16.16
C THR A 123 -2.52 -4.49 -15.10
N LEU A 124 -2.99 -5.45 -14.30
CA LEU A 124 -2.16 -6.13 -13.31
C LEU A 124 -0.96 -6.84 -13.98
N LYS A 125 -1.19 -7.57 -15.07
CA LYS A 125 -0.10 -8.26 -15.81
C LYS A 125 0.95 -7.25 -16.29
N GLY A 126 0.52 -6.11 -16.84
CA GLY A 126 1.42 -5.02 -17.22
C GLY A 126 2.21 -4.45 -16.06
N LYS A 127 1.57 -4.22 -14.90
CA LYS A 127 2.25 -3.71 -13.69
C LYS A 127 3.28 -4.69 -13.16
N ILE A 128 2.99 -5.98 -13.14
CA ILE A 128 3.94 -7.03 -12.74
C ILE A 128 5.17 -7.00 -13.65
N ASN A 129 4.96 -7.00 -14.98
CA ASN A 129 6.06 -6.94 -15.93
C ASN A 129 6.92 -5.67 -15.74
N ASN A 130 6.29 -4.51 -15.52
CA ASN A 130 7.00 -3.26 -15.25
C ASN A 130 7.79 -3.30 -13.92
N ALA A 131 7.25 -3.93 -12.88
CA ALA A 131 7.94 -4.10 -11.60
C ALA A 131 9.17 -5.01 -11.76
N LEU A 132 9.03 -6.12 -12.49
CA LEU A 132 10.14 -7.03 -12.79
C LEU A 132 11.22 -6.35 -13.64
N LEU A 133 10.83 -5.61 -14.68
CA LEU A 133 11.76 -4.85 -15.53
C LEU A 133 12.53 -3.80 -14.71
N ARG A 134 11.85 -3.06 -13.85
CA ARG A 134 12.46 -2.09 -12.94
C ARG A 134 13.49 -2.77 -12.03
N ASP A 135 13.14 -3.88 -11.40
CA ASP A 135 13.99 -4.59 -10.45
C ASP A 135 15.18 -5.27 -11.17
N TYR A 136 14.97 -5.78 -12.39
CA TYR A 136 16.05 -6.27 -13.25
C TYR A 136 17.03 -5.16 -13.63
N SER A 137 16.52 -4.01 -14.09
CA SER A 137 17.34 -2.85 -14.45
C SER A 137 18.14 -2.30 -13.27
N ASN A 138 17.58 -2.37 -12.06
CA ASN A 138 18.25 -1.99 -10.81
C ASN A 138 19.17 -3.09 -10.24
N LYS A 139 19.39 -4.19 -10.97
CA LYS A 139 20.23 -5.31 -10.57
C LYS A 139 19.83 -5.94 -9.23
N LYS A 140 18.53 -5.94 -8.90
CA LYS A 140 18.04 -6.56 -7.67
C LYS A 140 18.23 -8.08 -7.73
N GLN A 141 19.01 -8.64 -6.81
CA GLN A 141 19.42 -10.05 -6.84
C GLN A 141 18.24 -11.02 -6.93
N THR A 142 17.15 -10.75 -6.21
CA THR A 142 15.94 -11.58 -6.19
C THR A 142 15.36 -11.83 -7.58
N VAL A 143 15.47 -10.86 -8.49
CA VAL A 143 14.93 -10.94 -9.86
C VAL A 143 16.01 -11.39 -10.84
N ASN A 144 17.21 -10.80 -10.74
CA ASN A 144 18.31 -11.09 -11.66
C ASN A 144 18.75 -12.55 -11.63
N HIS A 145 18.71 -13.20 -10.46
CA HIS A 145 19.06 -14.61 -10.34
C HIS A 145 18.24 -15.48 -11.30
N PHE A 146 16.92 -15.29 -11.33
CA PHE A 146 16.01 -16.07 -12.18
C PHE A 146 16.17 -15.73 -13.66
N PHE A 147 16.25 -14.42 -14.02
CA PHE A 147 16.45 -14.01 -15.41
C PHE A 147 17.79 -14.49 -15.98
N ASN A 148 18.87 -14.40 -15.21
CA ASN A 148 20.19 -14.84 -15.67
C ASN A 148 20.30 -16.37 -15.79
N ALA A 149 19.48 -17.11 -15.05
CA ALA A 149 19.41 -18.58 -15.12
C ALA A 149 18.38 -19.08 -16.15
N ASP A 150 17.70 -18.18 -16.88
CA ASP A 150 16.58 -18.49 -17.79
C ASP A 150 15.49 -19.33 -17.11
N GLN A 151 15.18 -18.97 -15.84
CA GLN A 151 14.19 -19.67 -15.02
C GLN A 151 12.94 -18.81 -14.81
N PRO A 152 11.76 -19.43 -14.72
CA PRO A 152 10.52 -18.73 -14.36
C PRO A 152 10.66 -18.06 -12.98
N ILE A 153 10.22 -16.79 -12.89
CA ILE A 153 10.23 -16.09 -11.61
C ILE A 153 9.07 -16.62 -10.75
N PRO A 154 9.34 -17.13 -9.55
CA PRO A 154 8.31 -17.64 -8.67
C PRO A 154 7.46 -16.50 -8.07
N VAL A 155 6.22 -16.81 -7.70
CA VAL A 155 5.26 -15.82 -7.19
C VAL A 155 5.76 -15.06 -5.97
N TRP A 156 6.52 -15.70 -5.08
CA TRP A 156 7.07 -15.02 -3.90
C TRP A 156 8.09 -13.94 -4.28
N ALA A 157 8.94 -14.15 -5.28
CA ALA A 157 9.87 -13.14 -5.77
C ALA A 157 9.15 -11.98 -6.46
N ILE A 158 8.03 -12.26 -7.15
CA ILE A 158 7.16 -11.24 -7.73
C ILE A 158 6.55 -10.38 -6.63
N PHE A 159 6.05 -10.96 -5.53
CA PHE A 159 5.45 -10.21 -4.42
C PHE A 159 6.44 -9.29 -3.71
N GLU A 160 7.74 -9.63 -3.69
CA GLU A 160 8.80 -8.73 -3.21
C GLU A 160 9.00 -7.49 -4.12
N SER A 161 8.64 -7.61 -5.39
CA SER A 161 8.77 -6.54 -6.38
C SER A 161 7.54 -5.63 -6.44
N LEU A 162 6.37 -6.11 -5.96
CA LEU A 162 5.11 -5.36 -6.00
C LEU A 162 5.01 -4.34 -4.87
N THR A 163 4.48 -3.17 -5.22
CA THR A 163 3.95 -2.24 -4.21
C THR A 163 2.72 -2.84 -3.54
N LEU A 164 2.38 -2.35 -2.34
CA LEU A 164 1.19 -2.84 -1.62
C LEU A 164 -0.12 -2.57 -2.38
N GLY A 165 -0.18 -1.52 -3.20
CA GLY A 165 -1.32 -1.25 -4.09
C GLY A 165 -1.43 -2.23 -5.26
N GLU A 166 -0.31 -2.65 -5.83
CA GLU A 166 -0.27 -3.69 -6.87
C GLU A 166 -0.60 -5.06 -6.30
N PHE A 167 -0.09 -5.37 -5.10
CA PHE A 167 -0.47 -6.55 -4.33
C PHE A 167 -1.99 -6.59 -4.04
N GLY A 168 -2.59 -5.47 -3.59
CA GLY A 168 -4.03 -5.36 -3.41
C GLY A 168 -4.81 -5.61 -4.73
N THR A 169 -4.28 -5.14 -5.86
CA THR A 169 -4.87 -5.42 -7.18
C THR A 169 -4.74 -6.89 -7.55
N PHE A 170 -3.63 -7.55 -7.21
CA PHE A 170 -3.45 -8.99 -7.40
C PHE A 170 -4.51 -9.77 -6.61
N PHE A 171 -4.67 -9.47 -5.33
CA PHE A 171 -5.70 -10.10 -4.49
C PHE A 171 -7.11 -9.87 -5.04
N ALA A 172 -7.44 -8.64 -5.42
CA ALA A 172 -8.74 -8.30 -5.99
C ALA A 172 -9.07 -9.04 -7.31
N CYS A 173 -8.04 -9.39 -8.11
CA CYS A 173 -8.19 -10.17 -9.33
C CYS A 173 -8.19 -11.69 -9.09
N SER A 174 -7.89 -12.15 -7.88
CA SER A 174 -7.87 -13.56 -7.52
C SER A 174 -9.30 -14.14 -7.50
N ASN A 175 -9.41 -15.44 -7.75
CA ASN A 175 -10.66 -16.17 -7.68
C ASN A 175 -11.17 -16.30 -6.22
N SER A 176 -12.40 -16.78 -6.09
CA SER A 176 -13.02 -16.96 -4.75
C SER A 176 -12.27 -17.92 -3.86
N ASN A 177 -11.65 -18.97 -4.39
CA ASN A 177 -10.89 -19.95 -3.59
C ASN A 177 -9.72 -19.27 -2.87
N VAL A 178 -8.91 -18.49 -3.60
CA VAL A 178 -7.78 -17.74 -3.03
C VAL A 178 -8.28 -16.74 -1.99
N LYS A 179 -9.35 -15.99 -2.30
CA LYS A 179 -9.91 -14.98 -1.39
C LYS A 179 -10.41 -15.60 -0.09
N LEU A 180 -11.23 -16.63 -0.17
CA LEU A 180 -11.79 -17.31 1.00
C LEU A 180 -10.72 -18.06 1.81
N LYS A 181 -9.75 -18.69 1.14
CA LYS A 181 -8.62 -19.32 1.83
C LYS A 181 -7.81 -18.28 2.61
N THR A 182 -7.53 -17.12 2.03
CA THR A 182 -6.83 -16.02 2.73
C THR A 182 -7.63 -15.53 3.95
N SER A 183 -8.95 -15.33 3.80
CA SER A 183 -9.83 -14.94 4.91
C SER A 183 -9.81 -15.98 6.03
N SER A 184 -9.80 -17.27 5.68
CA SER A 184 -9.67 -18.36 6.63
C SER A 184 -8.33 -18.36 7.38
N ILE A 185 -7.22 -18.11 6.68
CA ILE A 185 -5.89 -17.97 7.32
C ILE A 185 -5.86 -16.78 8.28
N LEU A 186 -6.56 -15.69 7.94
CA LEU A 186 -6.74 -14.52 8.80
C LEU A 186 -7.69 -14.78 9.97
N HIS A 187 -8.24 -15.99 10.10
CA HIS A 187 -9.20 -16.39 11.12
C HIS A 187 -10.49 -15.55 11.14
N PHE A 188 -10.89 -15.00 9.97
CA PHE A 188 -12.21 -14.39 9.90
C PHE A 188 -13.31 -15.44 10.00
N PRO A 189 -14.37 -15.17 10.77
CA PRO A 189 -15.56 -16.01 10.75
C PRO A 189 -16.10 -16.15 9.32
N SER A 190 -16.49 -17.37 8.94
CA SER A 190 -16.94 -17.68 7.57
C SER A 190 -18.16 -16.88 7.12
N ASN A 191 -18.94 -16.36 8.06
CA ASN A 191 -20.08 -15.48 7.81
C ASN A 191 -19.71 -14.00 7.66
N LEU A 192 -18.49 -13.62 8.01
CA LEU A 192 -18.05 -12.21 7.98
C LEU A 192 -17.48 -11.82 6.61
N ASP A 193 -16.63 -12.65 6.02
CA ASP A 193 -15.96 -12.36 4.72
C ASP A 193 -16.26 -13.47 3.71
N THR A 194 -17.50 -13.50 3.23
CA THR A 194 -18.02 -14.56 2.35
C THR A 194 -17.54 -14.47 0.90
N ASP A 195 -16.96 -13.35 0.50
CA ASP A 195 -16.49 -13.10 -0.87
C ASP A 195 -15.07 -12.51 -0.95
N GLY A 196 -14.38 -12.37 0.19
CA GLY A 196 -13.03 -11.82 0.29
C GLY A 196 -12.96 -10.30 0.20
N LYS A 197 -14.09 -9.59 0.21
CA LYS A 197 -14.09 -8.12 0.12
C LYS A 197 -13.59 -7.43 1.38
N ILE A 198 -13.83 -8.01 2.54
CA ILE A 198 -13.30 -7.46 3.80
C ILE A 198 -11.78 -7.57 3.80
N THR A 199 -11.24 -8.72 3.40
CA THR A 199 -9.80 -8.91 3.24
C THR A 199 -9.22 -7.93 2.21
N GLU A 200 -9.88 -7.74 1.07
CA GLU A 200 -9.49 -6.74 0.06
C GLU A 200 -9.47 -5.32 0.64
N PHE A 201 -10.52 -4.95 1.37
CA PHE A 201 -10.61 -3.65 2.05
C PHE A 201 -9.47 -3.45 3.05
N ILE A 202 -9.15 -4.46 3.87
CA ILE A 202 -8.05 -4.40 4.84
C ILE A 202 -6.70 -4.19 4.14
N ILE A 203 -6.43 -4.89 3.04
CA ILE A 203 -5.20 -4.71 2.27
C ILE A 203 -5.05 -3.25 1.82
N TYR A 204 -6.13 -2.64 1.29
CA TYR A 204 -6.09 -1.24 0.87
C TYR A 204 -6.01 -0.26 2.04
N ALA A 205 -6.68 -0.56 3.17
CA ALA A 205 -6.57 0.25 4.38
C ALA A 205 -5.13 0.27 4.94
N ILE A 206 -4.46 -0.88 4.97
CA ILE A 206 -3.05 -0.99 5.35
C ILE A 206 -2.14 -0.23 4.37
N LYS A 207 -2.43 -0.31 3.07
CA LYS A 207 -1.72 0.50 2.04
C LYS A 207 -1.85 2.00 2.34
N ASP A 208 -3.07 2.47 2.63
CA ASP A 208 -3.31 3.89 2.90
C ASP A 208 -2.65 4.32 4.21
N LEU A 209 -2.71 3.48 5.25
CA LEU A 209 -2.01 3.72 6.51
C LEU A 209 -0.50 3.78 6.33
N ARG A 210 0.09 2.85 5.54
CA ARG A 210 1.52 2.85 5.21
C ARG A 210 1.96 4.14 4.52
N ASN A 211 1.12 4.67 3.63
CA ASN A 211 1.43 5.90 2.91
C ASN A 211 1.27 7.16 3.79
N ALA A 212 0.51 7.07 4.89
CA ALA A 212 0.31 8.15 5.84
C ALA A 212 1.40 8.23 6.93
N VAL A 213 2.10 7.13 7.18
CA VAL A 213 3.18 7.02 8.17
C VAL A 213 4.55 6.96 7.50
#